data_3d0fc43983950ec778172d7a86cd8619
#
_entry.id   3d0fc43983950ec778172d7a86cd8619
#
_cell.length_a   1.000
_cell.length_b   1.000
_cell.length_c   1.000
_cell.angle_alpha   90.00
_cell.angle_beta   90.00
_cell.angle_gamma   90.00
#
_symmetry.space_group_name_H-M   'P 1'
#
loop_
_entity.id
_entity.type
_entity.pdbx_description
1 polymer ?
#
loop_
_entity_poly.entity_id
_entity_poly.type
_entity_poly.pdbx_seq_one_letter_code
_entity_poly.pdbx_strand_id
1 'polypeptide(L)'
;MEKAQTADPIFSVLNKAKVNNTSGEAGPGQVTQSMPQRFGQRTLGEILVERKKITEEQLREALRIQAQRGGTQKVGAILIESELVDQSDILQGLAIQLELPYLDQLPINEIDAELVRDLSISFCSQNLIVPISRDATGVTVAVHDPLNISAVDDLRLILGSNIFRVVCPKATIESAINSVFERQDMSRESTQGLASDDGDDLAGLEEATDLLHDTEDAPVRREVSTIIRRAISEKASDIHIEPFEDRVSVRFRIDGALREVRVIPKKYQANISTRIKILGKLNIAESRIPQDGRISLRVGGRDCDVRVSSLPTKFGERIVMRILDKSSGVRELAGSLPDKVFKPFEHLIHSKHGIVLVTGPTGSGKTSTLASSLMHINKPDINIITVEDPVEVALPGVGQVEVNEKAGLTFAAGLRSILRQDPDVVLIGEIRDSETAQIAVQAAMTGHLVLSTLHTNDTASSVTRLADLGVEPFQITTTVLGVLAVRLMRKVCFTCRELATHTPEELALLNIAPERAVGKKLYRARVNGCSSCKNLGYSGRAGIYELLVFDESIRQQIVKSVDGAALRKIAMSRGMMTLRDSAAERFLNGETTLDEALNKTQVDE
;
A
#
# COMPACT_ATOMS: atom_id res chain seq x y z
N MET A 1 -51.21 -1.50 -22.13
CA MET A 1 -50.83 -2.78 -21.47
C MET A 1 -49.83 -2.43 -20.39
N GLU A 2 -50.36 -2.32 -19.17
CA GLU A 2 -49.66 -1.97 -17.95
C GLU A 2 -48.62 -3.04 -17.60
N LYS A 3 -47.36 -2.59 -17.37
CA LYS A 3 -46.39 -3.41 -16.66
C LYS A 3 -46.62 -3.21 -15.17
N ALA A 4 -47.11 -4.25 -14.50
CA ALA A 4 -47.18 -4.33 -13.06
C ALA A 4 -45.78 -4.18 -12.47
N GLN A 5 -45.56 -3.09 -11.73
CA GLN A 5 -44.41 -2.92 -10.83
C GLN A 5 -44.60 -3.88 -9.66
N THR A 6 -43.79 -4.93 -9.63
CA THR A 6 -43.59 -5.73 -8.42
C THR A 6 -42.82 -4.85 -7.42
N ALA A 7 -43.51 -4.38 -6.39
CA ALA A 7 -42.91 -3.63 -5.30
C ALA A 7 -41.85 -4.49 -4.62
N ASP A 8 -40.61 -3.99 -4.62
CA ASP A 8 -39.45 -4.60 -4.01
C ASP A 8 -39.70 -4.78 -2.49
N PRO A 9 -39.45 -5.95 -1.90
CA PRO A 9 -39.69 -6.20 -0.47
C PRO A 9 -38.98 -5.22 0.46
N ILE A 10 -37.86 -4.61 0.02
CA ILE A 10 -37.10 -3.62 0.77
C ILE A 10 -37.87 -2.30 0.90
N PHE A 11 -38.54 -1.82 -0.15
CA PHE A 11 -39.41 -0.64 -0.09
C PHE A 11 -40.60 -0.82 0.83
N SER A 12 -41.13 -2.04 0.97
CA SER A 12 -42.24 -2.32 1.90
C SER A 12 -41.79 -2.25 3.37
N VAL A 13 -40.53 -2.61 3.66
CA VAL A 13 -39.93 -2.53 5.01
C VAL A 13 -39.63 -1.08 5.37
N LEU A 14 -39.11 -0.28 4.43
CA LEU A 14 -38.86 1.14 4.61
C LEU A 14 -40.15 1.93 4.84
N ASN A 15 -41.25 1.58 4.18
CA ASN A 15 -42.55 2.22 4.39
C ASN A 15 -43.19 1.82 5.73
N LYS A 16 -42.99 0.61 6.25
CA LYS A 16 -43.44 0.21 7.59
C LYS A 16 -42.70 0.96 8.70
N ALA A 17 -41.40 1.27 8.50
CA ALA A 17 -40.62 2.06 9.45
C ALA A 17 -41.15 3.50 9.64
N LYS A 18 -41.83 4.07 8.64
CA LYS A 18 -42.40 5.41 8.66
C LYS A 18 -43.74 5.50 9.40
N VAL A 19 -44.52 4.45 9.34
CA VAL A 19 -45.86 4.43 9.98
C VAL A 19 -45.73 4.40 11.52
N ASN A 20 -44.68 3.81 12.07
CA ASN A 20 -44.51 3.73 13.53
C ASN A 20 -43.96 5.04 14.17
N ASN A 21 -43.44 6.01 13.38
CA ASN A 21 -42.85 7.24 13.87
C ASN A 21 -43.80 8.48 13.76
N THR A 22 -44.99 8.34 13.17
CA THR A 22 -45.93 9.46 12.95
C THR A 22 -47.00 9.64 14.07
N SER A 23 -46.96 8.87 15.16
CA SER A 23 -47.89 9.01 16.29
C SER A 23 -47.29 9.88 17.40
N GLY A 24 -47.14 11.19 17.14
CA GLY A 24 -46.58 12.13 18.12
C GLY A 24 -46.78 13.61 17.79
N GLU A 25 -47.94 14.01 17.23
CA GLU A 25 -48.32 15.40 17.21
C GLU A 25 -49.06 15.78 18.50
N ALA A 26 -48.41 16.55 19.37
CA ALA A 26 -49.06 17.25 20.47
C ALA A 26 -48.98 18.77 20.21
N GLY A 27 -50.13 19.40 20.08
CA GLY A 27 -50.30 20.84 19.94
C GLY A 27 -49.90 21.64 21.21
N PRO A 28 -49.74 22.99 21.12
CA PRO A 28 -49.16 23.79 22.18
C PRO A 28 -50.18 24.12 23.29
N GLY A 29 -49.86 23.72 24.54
CA GLY A 29 -50.67 24.15 25.69
C GLY A 29 -50.34 23.45 27.00
N GLN A 30 -49.71 24.23 27.90
CA GLN A 30 -49.66 24.07 29.36
C GLN A 30 -48.64 23.10 29.99
N VAL A 31 -47.68 23.77 30.64
CA VAL A 31 -46.74 23.24 31.62
C VAL A 31 -47.48 22.75 32.86
N THR A 32 -47.43 21.47 33.18
CA THR A 32 -47.51 20.95 34.55
C THR A 32 -46.74 19.63 34.66
N GLN A 33 -45.91 19.56 35.69
CA GLN A 33 -45.06 18.47 36.08
C GLN A 33 -45.83 17.15 36.28
N SER A 34 -45.46 16.12 35.56
CA SER A 34 -45.42 14.74 36.05
C SER A 34 -44.79 13.88 34.94
N MET A 35 -43.60 13.31 35.22
CA MET A 35 -43.02 12.27 34.37
C MET A 35 -44.00 11.09 34.28
N PRO A 36 -44.42 10.66 33.09
CA PRO A 36 -45.06 9.37 32.96
C PRO A 36 -43.96 8.27 33.06
N GLN A 37 -44.08 7.44 34.08
CA GLN A 37 -43.38 6.13 34.12
C GLN A 37 -43.82 5.34 32.89
N ARG A 38 -42.93 5.21 31.86
CA ARG A 38 -43.12 4.25 30.79
C ARG A 38 -42.80 2.87 31.34
N PHE A 39 -43.80 2.15 31.75
CA PHE A 39 -43.78 0.70 31.97
C PHE A 39 -43.58 0.04 30.61
N GLY A 40 -42.46 -0.80 30.44
CA GLY A 40 -42.40 -1.84 29.45
C GLY A 40 -41.40 -1.71 28.30
N GLN A 41 -40.24 -1.04 28.46
CA GLN A 41 -39.17 -1.27 27.49
C GLN A 41 -38.31 -2.47 27.91
N ARG A 42 -38.39 -3.55 27.10
CA ARG A 42 -37.53 -4.73 27.28
C ARG A 42 -36.07 -4.35 27.18
N THR A 43 -35.24 -4.89 28.04
CA THR A 43 -33.79 -4.70 27.97
C THR A 43 -33.19 -5.55 26.84
N LEU A 44 -32.03 -5.16 26.33
CA LEU A 44 -31.30 -5.90 25.31
C LEU A 44 -31.08 -7.37 25.74
N GLY A 45 -30.73 -7.61 27.02
CA GLY A 45 -30.52 -8.94 27.55
C GLY A 45 -31.78 -9.79 27.50
N GLU A 46 -32.95 -9.25 27.90
CA GLU A 46 -34.24 -9.95 27.83
C GLU A 46 -34.63 -10.31 26.38
N ILE A 47 -34.37 -9.39 25.44
CA ILE A 47 -34.63 -9.64 24.01
C ILE A 47 -33.75 -10.77 23.48
N LEU A 48 -32.50 -10.84 23.86
CA LEU A 48 -31.56 -11.90 23.44
C LEU A 48 -31.97 -13.26 24.03
N VAL A 49 -32.47 -13.32 25.29
CA VAL A 49 -33.00 -14.52 25.90
C VAL A 49 -34.28 -14.99 25.18
N GLU A 50 -35.23 -14.10 24.92
CA GLU A 50 -36.46 -14.40 24.19
C GLU A 50 -36.19 -14.94 22.79
N ARG A 51 -35.15 -14.42 22.11
CA ARG A 51 -34.67 -14.90 20.81
C ARG A 51 -33.83 -16.18 20.89
N LYS A 52 -33.63 -16.71 22.08
CA LYS A 52 -32.83 -17.94 22.32
C LYS A 52 -31.37 -17.82 21.88
N LYS A 53 -30.82 -16.61 21.90
CA LYS A 53 -29.42 -16.38 21.61
C LYS A 53 -28.55 -16.61 22.83
N ILE A 54 -29.05 -16.35 24.02
CA ILE A 54 -28.43 -16.63 25.31
C ILE A 54 -29.46 -17.25 26.27
N THR A 55 -28.97 -17.89 27.33
CA THR A 55 -29.83 -18.37 28.44
C THR A 55 -29.94 -17.30 29.52
N GLU A 56 -30.95 -17.44 30.42
CA GLU A 56 -31.05 -16.52 31.55
C GLU A 56 -29.85 -16.61 32.50
N GLU A 57 -29.19 -17.76 32.60
CA GLU A 57 -28.00 -17.95 33.41
C GLU A 57 -26.80 -17.16 32.83
N GLN A 58 -26.64 -17.24 31.52
CA GLN A 58 -25.60 -16.48 30.80
C GLN A 58 -25.82 -14.97 30.91
N LEU A 59 -27.07 -14.52 30.86
CA LEU A 59 -27.40 -13.11 31.09
C LEU A 59 -27.04 -12.65 32.50
N ARG A 60 -27.39 -13.47 33.52
CA ARG A 60 -27.08 -13.16 34.93
C ARG A 60 -25.57 -13.07 35.15
N GLU A 61 -24.78 -13.97 34.55
CA GLU A 61 -23.34 -13.93 34.66
C GLU A 61 -22.73 -12.70 33.95
N ALA A 62 -23.23 -12.34 32.77
CA ALA A 62 -22.79 -11.12 32.08
C ALA A 62 -23.10 -9.83 32.90
N LEU A 63 -24.26 -9.76 33.53
CA LEU A 63 -24.62 -8.66 34.42
C LEU A 63 -23.74 -8.61 35.69
N ARG A 64 -23.35 -9.79 36.21
CA ARG A 64 -22.43 -9.88 37.35
C ARG A 64 -21.03 -9.38 36.96
N ILE A 65 -20.53 -9.78 35.79
CA ILE A 65 -19.25 -9.28 35.26
C ILE A 65 -19.30 -7.78 35.07
N GLN A 66 -20.40 -7.24 34.55
CA GLN A 66 -20.61 -5.80 34.40
C GLN A 66 -20.52 -5.07 35.74
N ALA A 67 -21.17 -5.59 36.76
CA ALA A 67 -21.13 -5.00 38.10
C ALA A 67 -19.71 -5.05 38.71
N GLN A 68 -18.98 -6.15 38.52
CA GLN A 68 -17.59 -6.29 38.97
C GLN A 68 -16.61 -5.33 38.28
N ARG A 69 -16.89 -4.99 37.01
CA ARG A 69 -16.09 -4.01 36.23
C ARG A 69 -16.55 -2.54 36.43
N GLY A 70 -17.32 -2.29 37.48
CA GLY A 70 -17.75 -0.94 37.85
C GLY A 70 -18.83 -0.33 36.94
N GLY A 71 -19.57 -1.14 36.17
CA GLY A 71 -20.72 -0.70 35.37
C GLY A 71 -20.39 0.10 34.11
N THR A 72 -19.13 0.33 33.79
CA THR A 72 -18.71 1.18 32.66
C THR A 72 -18.83 0.49 31.30
N GLN A 73 -18.76 -0.83 31.27
CA GLN A 73 -18.85 -1.60 30.04
C GLN A 73 -20.30 -2.01 29.73
N LYS A 74 -20.72 -1.87 28.48
CA LYS A 74 -22.07 -2.29 28.04
C LYS A 74 -22.22 -3.81 28.07
N VAL A 75 -23.39 -4.34 28.51
CA VAL A 75 -23.65 -5.79 28.57
C VAL A 75 -23.43 -6.50 27.24
N GLY A 76 -23.81 -5.86 26.13
CA GLY A 76 -23.57 -6.41 24.79
C GLY A 76 -22.10 -6.66 24.49
N ALA A 77 -21.19 -5.78 24.93
CA ALA A 77 -19.75 -5.97 24.76
C ALA A 77 -19.22 -7.16 25.58
N ILE A 78 -19.73 -7.35 26.79
CA ILE A 78 -19.37 -8.49 27.64
C ILE A 78 -19.84 -9.81 27.02
N LEU A 79 -21.03 -9.86 26.45
CA LEU A 79 -21.57 -11.03 25.79
C LEU A 79 -20.77 -11.41 24.54
N ILE A 80 -20.26 -10.43 23.79
CA ILE A 80 -19.36 -10.65 22.64
C ILE A 80 -18.00 -11.17 23.12
N GLU A 81 -17.39 -10.52 24.15
CA GLU A 81 -16.12 -10.98 24.74
C GLU A 81 -16.19 -12.41 25.28
N SER A 82 -17.35 -12.83 25.74
CA SER A 82 -17.61 -14.19 26.23
C SER A 82 -17.97 -15.18 25.12
N GLU A 83 -17.91 -14.77 23.85
CA GLU A 83 -18.23 -15.57 22.66
C GLU A 83 -19.67 -16.20 22.69
N LEU A 84 -20.59 -15.57 23.41
CA LEU A 84 -21.97 -16.05 23.57
C LEU A 84 -22.89 -15.58 22.45
N VAL A 85 -22.59 -14.43 21.87
CA VAL A 85 -23.33 -13.80 20.75
C VAL A 85 -22.39 -13.11 19.81
N ASP A 86 -22.79 -12.95 18.55
CA ASP A 86 -22.06 -12.16 17.59
C ASP A 86 -22.54 -10.68 17.55
N GLN A 87 -21.81 -9.83 16.82
CA GLN A 87 -22.15 -8.43 16.69
C GLN A 87 -23.50 -8.22 15.99
N SER A 88 -23.90 -9.09 15.08
CA SER A 88 -25.18 -9.04 14.38
C SER A 88 -26.34 -9.31 15.32
N ASP A 89 -26.19 -10.24 16.27
CA ASP A 89 -27.22 -10.53 17.28
C ASP A 89 -27.47 -9.31 18.18
N ILE A 90 -26.42 -8.61 18.58
CA ILE A 90 -26.53 -7.38 19.38
C ILE A 90 -27.23 -6.27 18.59
N LEU A 91 -26.86 -6.07 17.32
CA LEU A 91 -27.50 -5.05 16.47
C LEU A 91 -28.98 -5.32 16.24
N GLN A 92 -29.35 -6.57 15.99
CA GLN A 92 -30.76 -6.99 15.86
C GLN A 92 -31.53 -6.79 17.18
N GLY A 93 -30.90 -7.11 18.31
CA GLY A 93 -31.48 -6.88 19.62
C GLY A 93 -31.73 -5.41 19.90
N LEU A 94 -30.76 -4.54 19.58
CA LEU A 94 -30.91 -3.08 19.70
C LEU A 94 -31.97 -2.51 18.76
N ALA A 95 -32.04 -3.01 17.53
CA ALA A 95 -33.06 -2.61 16.57
C ALA A 95 -34.48 -2.91 17.11
N ILE A 96 -34.69 -4.09 17.69
CA ILE A 96 -35.96 -4.48 18.33
C ILE A 96 -36.24 -3.58 19.55
N GLN A 97 -35.24 -3.35 20.41
CA GLN A 97 -35.40 -2.53 21.61
C GLN A 97 -35.82 -1.09 21.29
N LEU A 98 -35.31 -0.55 20.19
CA LEU A 98 -35.56 0.81 19.75
C LEU A 98 -36.69 0.93 18.71
N GLU A 99 -37.36 -0.18 18.41
CA GLU A 99 -38.42 -0.27 17.38
C GLU A 99 -37.95 0.23 16.00
N LEU A 100 -36.67 -0.01 15.65
CA LEU A 100 -36.07 0.35 14.39
C LEU A 100 -36.01 -0.85 13.44
N PRO A 101 -36.18 -0.65 12.13
CA PRO A 101 -35.96 -1.71 11.15
C PRO A 101 -34.48 -2.11 11.08
N TYR A 102 -34.21 -3.38 10.83
CA TYR A 102 -32.88 -3.93 10.62
C TYR A 102 -32.75 -4.49 9.20
N LEU A 103 -31.67 -4.16 8.49
CA LEU A 103 -31.36 -4.67 7.15
C LEU A 103 -29.93 -5.19 7.12
N ASP A 104 -29.76 -6.45 6.71
CA ASP A 104 -28.43 -7.04 6.49
C ASP A 104 -27.74 -6.48 5.25
N GLN A 105 -28.51 -6.15 4.22
CA GLN A 105 -28.02 -5.64 2.94
C GLN A 105 -28.76 -4.37 2.56
N LEU A 106 -28.06 -3.47 1.88
CA LEU A 106 -28.61 -2.23 1.34
C LEU A 106 -28.66 -2.33 -0.20
N PRO A 107 -29.66 -1.71 -0.85
CA PRO A 107 -29.71 -1.61 -2.30
C PRO A 107 -28.70 -0.56 -2.80
N ILE A 108 -27.42 -0.86 -2.70
CA ILE A 108 -26.31 0.09 -2.90
C ILE A 108 -26.43 0.81 -4.25
N ASN A 109 -26.85 0.11 -5.30
CA ASN A 109 -26.97 0.67 -6.67
C ASN A 109 -28.16 1.62 -6.83
N GLU A 110 -29.13 1.61 -5.92
CA GLU A 110 -30.35 2.43 -5.96
C GLU A 110 -30.26 3.65 -5.03
N ILE A 111 -29.21 3.75 -4.23
CA ILE A 111 -28.99 4.93 -3.35
C ILE A 111 -28.67 6.13 -4.23
N ASP A 112 -29.42 7.21 -4.06
CA ASP A 112 -29.21 8.46 -4.78
C ASP A 112 -27.95 9.18 -4.26
N ALA A 113 -26.96 9.34 -5.14
CA ALA A 113 -25.70 10.01 -4.81
C ALA A 113 -25.87 11.51 -4.45
N GLU A 114 -26.95 12.15 -4.88
CA GLU A 114 -27.26 13.54 -4.50
C GLU A 114 -27.54 13.69 -2.99
N LEU A 115 -27.93 12.63 -2.29
CA LEU A 115 -28.20 12.65 -0.86
C LEU A 115 -26.95 12.88 0.00
N VAL A 116 -25.77 12.57 -0.53
CA VAL A 116 -24.49 12.75 0.16
C VAL A 116 -23.74 14.00 -0.32
N ARG A 117 -24.37 14.83 -1.14
CA ARG A 117 -23.74 16.01 -1.77
C ARG A 117 -23.10 16.98 -0.77
N ASP A 118 -23.80 17.22 0.32
CA ASP A 118 -23.40 18.17 1.36
C ASP A 118 -22.80 17.47 2.59
N LEU A 119 -22.46 16.17 2.44
CA LEU A 119 -21.86 15.36 3.48
C LEU A 119 -20.41 15.03 3.14
N SER A 120 -19.54 14.99 4.16
CA SER A 120 -18.19 14.50 3.97
C SER A 120 -18.14 12.97 4.16
N ILE A 121 -17.30 12.29 3.38
CA ILE A 121 -17.06 10.86 3.54
C ILE A 121 -16.52 10.54 4.93
N SER A 122 -15.68 11.44 5.50
CA SER A 122 -15.15 11.33 6.86
C SER A 122 -16.24 11.30 7.90
N PHE A 123 -17.24 12.20 7.82
CA PHE A 123 -18.38 12.22 8.74
C PHE A 123 -19.15 10.90 8.66
N CYS A 124 -19.45 10.43 7.45
CA CYS A 124 -20.19 9.20 7.24
C CYS A 124 -19.42 7.97 7.76
N SER A 125 -18.11 7.91 7.50
CA SER A 125 -17.26 6.79 7.91
C SER A 125 -16.98 6.77 9.42
N GLN A 126 -16.71 7.90 10.05
CA GLN A 126 -16.47 7.98 11.50
C GLN A 126 -17.71 7.62 12.31
N ASN A 127 -18.88 8.06 11.86
CA ASN A 127 -20.13 7.79 12.54
C ASN A 127 -20.84 6.51 12.07
N LEU A 128 -20.31 5.84 11.02
CA LEU A 128 -20.90 4.67 10.36
C LEU A 128 -22.39 4.93 10.02
N ILE A 129 -22.62 6.00 9.23
CA ILE A 129 -23.95 6.50 8.89
C ILE A 129 -23.99 6.94 7.42
N VAL A 130 -25.05 6.56 6.68
CA VAL A 130 -25.21 6.95 5.28
C VAL A 130 -26.67 7.16 4.91
N PRO A 131 -27.08 8.27 4.26
CA PRO A 131 -28.41 8.47 3.71
C PRO A 131 -28.64 7.47 2.56
N ILE A 132 -29.82 6.82 2.53
CA ILE A 132 -30.14 5.81 1.53
C ILE A 132 -31.32 6.17 0.63
N SER A 133 -32.26 6.95 1.12
CA SER A 133 -33.41 7.41 0.31
C SER A 133 -34.04 8.67 0.86
N ARG A 134 -34.67 9.46 0.01
CA ARG A 134 -35.44 10.66 0.37
C ARG A 134 -36.85 10.57 -0.19
N ASP A 135 -37.85 10.96 0.61
CA ASP A 135 -39.23 11.13 0.14
C ASP A 135 -39.88 12.37 0.74
N ALA A 136 -41.18 12.55 0.54
CA ALA A 136 -41.94 13.71 1.03
C ALA A 136 -41.99 13.83 2.56
N THR A 137 -41.68 12.74 3.31
CA THR A 137 -41.76 12.72 4.80
C THR A 137 -40.37 12.94 5.44
N GLY A 138 -39.28 12.70 4.72
CA GLY A 138 -37.91 12.88 5.21
C GLY A 138 -36.87 12.02 4.50
N VAL A 139 -35.73 11.87 5.15
CA VAL A 139 -34.58 11.08 4.66
C VAL A 139 -34.41 9.82 5.51
N THR A 140 -34.33 8.67 4.86
CA THR A 140 -33.99 7.41 5.51
C THR A 140 -32.47 7.24 5.52
N VAL A 141 -31.92 6.88 6.69
CA VAL A 141 -30.48 6.82 6.93
C VAL A 141 -30.12 5.46 7.55
N ALA A 142 -29.15 4.77 6.96
CA ALA A 142 -28.58 3.56 7.55
C ALA A 142 -27.58 3.96 8.64
N VAL A 143 -27.66 3.33 9.81
CA VAL A 143 -26.81 3.58 10.98
C VAL A 143 -26.29 2.25 11.54
N HIS A 144 -25.03 2.22 11.98
CA HIS A 144 -24.49 1.06 12.69
C HIS A 144 -24.76 1.14 14.20
N ASP A 145 -24.50 2.29 14.81
CA ASP A 145 -24.85 2.53 16.23
C ASP A 145 -26.12 3.37 16.31
N PRO A 146 -27.29 2.73 16.58
CA PRO A 146 -28.56 3.44 16.68
C PRO A 146 -28.64 4.36 17.90
N LEU A 147 -27.69 4.28 18.84
CA LEU A 147 -27.59 5.12 20.03
C LEU A 147 -26.74 6.38 19.81
N ASN A 148 -26.06 6.53 18.66
CA ASN A 148 -25.32 7.74 18.30
C ASN A 148 -26.30 8.82 17.80
N ILE A 149 -27.01 9.45 18.75
CA ILE A 149 -28.03 10.48 18.47
C ILE A 149 -27.40 11.76 17.92
N SER A 150 -26.16 12.10 18.37
CA SER A 150 -25.46 13.30 17.92
C SER A 150 -25.25 13.33 16.41
N ALA A 151 -24.76 12.22 15.84
CA ALA A 151 -24.56 12.13 14.40
C ALA A 151 -25.88 12.20 13.59
N VAL A 152 -26.97 11.70 14.16
CA VAL A 152 -28.31 11.81 13.54
C VAL A 152 -28.84 13.25 13.59
N ASP A 153 -28.60 13.98 14.67
CA ASP A 153 -28.99 15.38 14.81
C ASP A 153 -28.17 16.30 13.89
N ASP A 154 -26.85 16.01 13.75
CA ASP A 154 -26.00 16.70 12.78
C ASP A 154 -26.51 16.49 11.35
N LEU A 155 -26.87 15.26 10.97
CA LEU A 155 -27.49 14.98 9.68
C LEU A 155 -28.81 15.71 9.48
N ARG A 156 -29.64 15.81 10.52
CA ARG A 156 -30.91 16.57 10.45
C ARG A 156 -30.68 18.03 10.13
N LEU A 157 -29.62 18.62 10.70
CA LEU A 157 -29.24 20.01 10.44
C LEU A 157 -28.72 20.19 9.01
N ILE A 158 -27.85 19.28 8.55
CA ILE A 158 -27.24 19.37 7.22
C ILE A 158 -28.28 19.13 6.11
N LEU A 159 -29.12 18.09 6.27
CA LEU A 159 -30.08 17.71 5.24
C LEU A 159 -31.41 18.49 5.31
N GLY A 160 -31.62 19.25 6.37
CA GLY A 160 -32.82 20.07 6.57
C GLY A 160 -34.14 19.28 6.56
N SER A 161 -34.10 17.99 6.95
CA SER A 161 -35.22 17.06 6.82
C SER A 161 -35.33 16.13 8.03
N ASN A 162 -36.51 15.54 8.23
CA ASN A 162 -36.68 14.50 9.25
C ASN A 162 -35.84 13.27 8.89
N ILE A 163 -35.21 12.65 9.89
CA ILE A 163 -34.36 11.49 9.71
C ILE A 163 -35.04 10.22 10.24
N PHE A 164 -35.19 9.22 9.37
CA PHE A 164 -35.66 7.88 9.72
C PHE A 164 -34.46 6.93 9.72
N ARG A 165 -34.27 6.21 10.82
CA ARG A 165 -33.09 5.35 11.01
C ARG A 165 -33.39 3.90 10.65
N VAL A 166 -32.44 3.24 9.99
CA VAL A 166 -32.43 1.80 9.73
C VAL A 166 -31.09 1.24 10.21
N VAL A 167 -31.13 0.17 11.01
CA VAL A 167 -29.92 -0.42 11.58
C VAL A 167 -29.31 -1.40 10.59
N CYS A 168 -28.01 -1.26 10.34
CA CYS A 168 -27.28 -2.11 9.39
C CYS A 168 -25.92 -2.55 9.96
N PRO A 169 -25.36 -3.70 9.50
CA PRO A 169 -24.01 -4.12 9.83
C PRO A 169 -22.96 -3.12 9.34
N LYS A 170 -21.83 -3.04 10.04
CA LYS A 170 -20.71 -2.12 9.72
C LYS A 170 -20.23 -2.29 8.28
N ALA A 171 -19.95 -3.52 7.86
CA ALA A 171 -19.47 -3.82 6.51
C ALA A 171 -20.42 -3.37 5.40
N THR A 172 -21.75 -3.48 5.64
CA THR A 172 -22.80 -3.06 4.71
C THR A 172 -22.81 -1.54 4.55
N ILE A 173 -22.65 -0.79 5.66
CA ILE A 173 -22.60 0.69 5.62
C ILE A 173 -21.30 1.17 4.97
N GLU A 174 -20.15 0.60 5.31
CA GLU A 174 -18.86 0.94 4.68
C GLU A 174 -18.90 0.71 3.16
N SER A 175 -19.48 -0.40 2.72
CA SER A 175 -19.67 -0.69 1.29
C SER A 175 -20.60 0.33 0.61
N ALA A 176 -21.69 0.72 1.29
CA ALA A 176 -22.61 1.73 0.78
C ALA A 176 -21.96 3.12 0.70
N ILE A 177 -21.21 3.54 1.72
CA ILE A 177 -20.48 4.81 1.71
C ILE A 177 -19.53 4.86 0.51
N ASN A 178 -18.66 3.86 0.36
CA ASN A 178 -17.70 3.82 -0.73
C ASN A 178 -18.38 3.93 -2.10
N SER A 179 -19.42 3.13 -2.35
CA SER A 179 -20.10 3.11 -3.64
C SER A 179 -20.91 4.38 -3.95
N VAL A 180 -21.51 5.01 -2.94
CA VAL A 180 -22.32 6.23 -3.15
C VAL A 180 -21.42 7.42 -3.43
N PHE A 181 -20.31 7.57 -2.70
CA PHE A 181 -19.34 8.64 -2.92
C PHE A 181 -18.58 8.46 -4.25
N GLU A 182 -18.20 7.23 -4.64
CA GLU A 182 -17.63 6.96 -5.98
C GLU A 182 -18.58 7.38 -7.12
N ARG A 183 -19.89 7.11 -7.00
CA ARG A 183 -20.89 7.52 -8.01
C ARG A 183 -21.13 9.02 -8.02
N GLN A 184 -21.07 9.67 -6.87
CA GLN A 184 -21.15 11.12 -6.79
C GLN A 184 -19.98 11.78 -7.53
N ASP A 185 -18.76 11.27 -7.38
CA ASP A 185 -17.58 11.77 -8.07
C ASP A 185 -17.69 11.57 -9.60
N MET A 186 -18.15 10.40 -10.05
CA MET A 186 -18.39 10.12 -11.49
C MET A 186 -19.47 11.03 -12.11
N SER A 187 -20.53 11.38 -11.38
CA SER A 187 -21.59 12.27 -11.87
C SER A 187 -21.14 13.73 -11.95
N ARG A 188 -20.20 14.15 -11.10
CA ARG A 188 -19.57 15.49 -11.16
C ARG A 188 -18.65 15.65 -12.36
N GLU A 189 -17.91 14.59 -12.76
CA GLU A 189 -17.05 14.61 -13.93
C GLU A 189 -17.82 14.73 -15.27
N SER A 190 -19.05 14.23 -15.34
CA SER A 190 -19.86 14.25 -16.56
C SER A 190 -20.59 15.58 -16.80
N THR A 191 -20.70 16.46 -15.82
CA THR A 191 -21.53 17.69 -15.91
C THR A 191 -20.72 18.99 -15.96
N GLN A 192 -19.41 18.97 -15.72
CA GLN A 192 -18.55 20.17 -15.81
C GLN A 192 -17.23 19.86 -16.49
N GLY A 193 -17.15 20.16 -17.75
CA GLY A 193 -15.88 20.49 -18.39
C GLY A 193 -15.28 21.72 -17.69
N LEU A 194 -14.09 21.57 -17.09
CA LEU A 194 -13.29 22.63 -16.50
C LEU A 194 -13.81 23.21 -15.15
N ALA A 195 -13.16 22.77 -14.10
CA ALA A 195 -13.08 23.31 -12.72
C ALA A 195 -13.94 22.62 -11.66
N SER A 196 -13.21 22.21 -10.63
CA SER A 196 -13.58 21.77 -9.28
C SER A 196 -13.70 20.26 -9.06
N ASP A 197 -12.59 19.73 -8.57
CA ASP A 197 -12.48 18.40 -7.97
C ASP A 197 -12.28 18.61 -6.45
N ASP A 198 -13.28 18.23 -5.68
CA ASP A 198 -13.23 18.21 -4.22
C ASP A 198 -13.60 16.82 -3.73
N GLY A 199 -12.62 16.05 -3.35
CA GLY A 199 -12.81 14.75 -2.73
C GLY A 199 -11.94 14.60 -1.49
N ASP A 200 -12.57 14.44 -0.38
CA ASP A 200 -12.04 14.40 0.98
C ASP A 200 -11.55 13.00 1.38
N ASP A 201 -10.62 12.41 0.58
CA ASP A 201 -10.07 11.07 0.83
C ASP A 201 -8.69 11.07 1.50
N LEU A 202 -8.31 12.19 2.13
CA LEU A 202 -7.04 12.35 2.82
C LEU A 202 -7.24 12.63 4.31
N ALA A 203 -7.94 11.72 5.00
CA ALA A 203 -8.16 11.83 6.46
C ALA A 203 -6.85 11.99 7.28
N GLY A 204 -5.71 11.63 6.73
CA GLY A 204 -4.39 11.89 7.32
C GLY A 204 -3.79 13.26 6.98
N LEU A 205 -4.36 13.99 6.01
CA LEU A 205 -3.88 15.33 5.63
C LEU A 205 -4.57 16.46 6.41
N GLU A 206 -5.69 16.19 7.09
CA GLU A 206 -6.44 17.19 7.85
C GLU A 206 -6.07 17.29 9.33
N GLU A 207 -5.41 16.27 9.91
CA GLU A 207 -4.93 16.32 11.31
C GLU A 207 -3.70 17.23 11.52
N ALA A 208 -3.10 17.79 10.47
CA ALA A 208 -2.11 18.85 10.62
C ALA A 208 -2.85 20.16 10.94
N THR A 209 -3.09 20.35 12.21
CA THR A 209 -3.77 21.45 12.90
C THR A 209 -3.67 22.79 12.18
N ASP A 210 -4.80 23.35 11.89
CA ASP A 210 -5.06 24.70 11.44
C ASP A 210 -4.37 25.76 12.32
N LEU A 211 -3.19 26.20 11.91
CA LEU A 211 -2.53 27.36 12.51
C LEU A 211 -2.57 28.61 11.63
N LEU A 212 -3.13 28.51 10.41
CA LEU A 212 -3.26 29.66 9.50
C LEU A 212 -4.63 29.59 8.79
N HIS A 213 -5.60 30.26 9.36
CA HIS A 213 -6.86 30.62 8.72
C HIS A 213 -6.60 31.75 7.69
N ASP A 214 -6.16 31.37 6.47
CA ASP A 214 -6.19 32.28 5.34
C ASP A 214 -6.91 31.62 4.16
N THR A 215 -7.95 32.28 3.69
CA THR A 215 -8.80 31.89 2.56
C THR A 215 -8.03 31.76 1.22
N GLU A 216 -6.79 32.24 1.15
CA GLU A 216 -5.91 32.12 -0.03
C GLU A 216 -5.21 30.76 -0.16
N ASP A 217 -5.15 29.93 0.89
CA ASP A 217 -4.43 28.65 0.89
C ASP A 217 -5.28 27.45 0.43
N ALA A 218 -6.59 27.59 0.33
CA ALA A 218 -7.49 26.52 -0.10
C ALA A 218 -7.11 25.94 -1.50
N PRO A 219 -6.77 26.77 -2.51
CA PRO A 219 -6.38 26.26 -3.83
C PRO A 219 -5.08 25.45 -3.80
N VAL A 220 -4.11 25.84 -2.95
CA VAL A 220 -2.80 25.16 -2.84
C VAL A 220 -2.94 23.82 -2.12
N ARG A 221 -3.79 23.75 -1.08
CA ARG A 221 -4.10 22.50 -0.38
C ARG A 221 -4.70 21.48 -1.34
N ARG A 222 -5.67 21.88 -2.14
CA ARG A 222 -6.29 21.03 -3.18
C ARG A 222 -5.27 20.58 -4.22
N GLU A 223 -4.43 21.48 -4.72
CA GLU A 223 -3.42 21.16 -5.71
C GLU A 223 -2.43 20.10 -5.22
N VAL A 224 -1.90 20.23 -3.99
CA VAL A 224 -0.99 19.24 -3.38
C VAL A 224 -1.68 17.90 -3.20
N SER A 225 -2.92 17.89 -2.72
CA SER A 225 -3.72 16.67 -2.55
C SER A 225 -3.99 15.98 -3.89
N THR A 226 -4.34 16.74 -4.92
CA THR A 226 -4.56 16.24 -6.28
C THR A 226 -3.29 15.63 -6.89
N ILE A 227 -2.14 16.29 -6.70
CA ILE A 227 -0.85 15.76 -7.15
C ILE A 227 -0.55 14.41 -6.51
N ILE A 228 -0.72 14.29 -5.19
CA ILE A 228 -0.44 13.05 -4.46
C ILE A 228 -1.40 11.94 -4.86
N ARG A 229 -2.71 12.21 -4.89
CA ARG A 229 -3.74 11.22 -5.32
C ARG A 229 -3.47 10.72 -6.74
N ARG A 230 -3.24 11.64 -7.67
CA ARG A 230 -2.92 11.31 -9.06
C ARG A 230 -1.65 10.46 -9.17
N ALA A 231 -0.61 10.76 -8.41
CA ALA A 231 0.62 9.97 -8.39
C ALA A 231 0.37 8.54 -7.90
N ILE A 232 -0.43 8.35 -6.84
CA ILE A 232 -0.79 7.03 -6.31
C ILE A 232 -1.65 6.26 -7.33
N SER A 233 -2.67 6.88 -7.92
CA SER A 233 -3.53 6.25 -8.95
C SER A 233 -2.73 5.87 -10.21
N GLU A 234 -1.73 6.68 -10.58
CA GLU A 234 -0.83 6.41 -11.68
C GLU A 234 0.31 5.44 -11.34
N LYS A 235 0.36 4.93 -10.09
CA LYS A 235 1.41 4.03 -9.58
C LYS A 235 2.82 4.61 -9.76
N ALA A 236 2.95 5.92 -9.54
CA ALA A 236 4.25 6.57 -9.53
C ALA A 236 5.06 6.11 -8.31
N SER A 237 6.36 5.90 -8.48
CA SER A 237 7.28 5.63 -7.37
C SER A 237 7.72 6.90 -6.66
N ASP A 238 7.88 8.00 -7.41
CA ASP A 238 8.35 9.27 -6.87
C ASP A 238 7.60 10.44 -7.52
N ILE A 239 7.35 11.49 -6.73
CA ILE A 239 6.84 12.79 -7.17
C ILE A 239 7.98 13.79 -7.01
N HIS A 240 8.32 14.49 -8.06
CA HIS A 240 9.32 15.56 -8.05
C HIS A 240 8.63 16.90 -8.23
N ILE A 241 8.84 17.82 -7.31
CA ILE A 241 8.39 19.22 -7.40
C ILE A 241 9.64 20.08 -7.52
N GLU A 242 9.84 20.64 -8.69
CA GLU A 242 11.09 21.29 -9.08
C GLU A 242 10.85 22.74 -9.44
N PRO A 243 11.39 23.68 -8.63
CA PRO A 243 11.31 25.10 -8.92
C PRO A 243 12.32 25.51 -9.99
N PHE A 244 11.84 26.19 -11.01
CA PHE A 244 12.62 26.88 -12.02
C PHE A 244 12.48 28.39 -11.84
N GLU A 245 13.09 29.17 -12.72
CA GLU A 245 13.04 30.63 -12.66
C GLU A 245 11.60 31.17 -12.83
N ASP A 246 10.86 30.62 -13.79
CA ASP A 246 9.56 31.08 -14.26
C ASP A 246 8.39 30.20 -13.78
N ARG A 247 8.65 28.97 -13.37
CA ARG A 247 7.62 27.96 -13.07
C ARG A 247 8.06 26.95 -12.02
N VAL A 248 7.10 26.13 -11.59
CA VAL A 248 7.33 24.89 -10.83
C VAL A 248 6.90 23.72 -11.70
N SER A 249 7.82 22.80 -12.01
CA SER A 249 7.53 21.58 -12.75
C SER A 249 7.24 20.44 -11.77
N VAL A 250 6.10 19.77 -11.95
CA VAL A 250 5.73 18.56 -11.24
C VAL A 250 5.96 17.37 -12.16
N ARG A 251 6.85 16.47 -11.75
CA ARG A 251 7.17 15.26 -12.53
C ARG A 251 6.93 14.01 -11.70
N PHE A 252 6.36 12.99 -12.31
CA PHE A 252 6.20 11.67 -11.73
C PHE A 252 7.23 10.70 -12.31
N ARG A 253 7.77 9.83 -11.47
CA ARG A 253 8.54 8.67 -11.91
C ARG A 253 7.61 7.47 -11.99
N ILE A 254 7.34 7.01 -13.21
CA ILE A 254 6.48 5.85 -13.48
C ILE A 254 7.33 4.82 -14.25
N ASP A 255 7.36 3.58 -13.77
CA ASP A 255 8.18 2.50 -14.33
C ASP A 255 9.66 2.89 -14.57
N GLY A 256 10.21 3.74 -13.68
CA GLY A 256 11.59 4.23 -13.71
C GLY A 256 11.82 5.47 -14.59
N ALA A 257 10.84 5.88 -15.42
CA ALA A 257 10.95 7.07 -16.28
C ALA A 257 10.31 8.29 -15.61
N LEU A 258 10.98 9.45 -15.68
CA LEU A 258 10.43 10.74 -15.25
C LEU A 258 9.55 11.33 -16.35
N ARG A 259 8.38 11.84 -15.96
CA ARG A 259 7.42 12.49 -16.85
C ARG A 259 6.90 13.77 -16.20
N GLU A 260 6.88 14.88 -16.93
CA GLU A 260 6.19 16.10 -16.51
C GLU A 260 4.67 15.89 -16.62
N VAL A 261 3.97 16.11 -15.52
CA VAL A 261 2.51 15.91 -15.42
C VAL A 261 1.75 17.20 -15.18
N ARG A 262 2.45 18.21 -14.65
CA ARG A 262 1.88 19.54 -14.38
C ARG A 262 2.95 20.62 -14.35
N VAL A 263 2.57 21.80 -14.80
CA VAL A 263 3.35 23.02 -14.65
C VAL A 263 2.52 24.01 -13.82
N ILE A 264 3.11 24.53 -12.76
CA ILE A 264 2.44 25.43 -11.82
C ILE A 264 3.13 26.80 -11.89
N PRO A 265 2.38 27.92 -11.87
CA PRO A 265 2.98 29.25 -11.85
C PRO A 265 3.90 29.46 -10.64
N LYS A 266 5.04 30.12 -10.86
CA LYS A 266 6.09 30.37 -9.86
C LYS A 266 5.56 30.98 -8.55
N LYS A 267 4.55 31.84 -8.61
CA LYS A 267 3.96 32.51 -7.44
C LYS A 267 3.44 31.56 -6.36
N TYR A 268 3.09 30.30 -6.70
CA TYR A 268 2.59 29.30 -5.75
C TYR A 268 3.68 28.43 -5.13
N GLN A 269 4.94 28.61 -5.52
CA GLN A 269 6.05 27.74 -5.10
C GLN A 269 6.22 27.69 -3.58
N ALA A 270 6.24 28.85 -2.92
CA ALA A 270 6.43 28.93 -1.47
C ALA A 270 5.29 28.22 -0.71
N ASN A 271 4.04 28.46 -1.12
CA ASN A 271 2.87 27.87 -0.49
C ASN A 271 2.83 26.35 -0.66
N ILE A 272 3.20 25.82 -1.85
CA ILE A 272 3.30 24.37 -2.10
C ILE A 272 4.37 23.75 -1.20
N SER A 273 5.57 24.36 -1.14
CA SER A 273 6.66 23.88 -0.30
C SER A 273 6.27 23.88 1.18
N THR A 274 5.64 24.96 1.65
CA THR A 274 5.12 25.08 3.02
C THR A 274 4.11 24.00 3.32
N ARG A 275 3.13 23.78 2.43
CA ARG A 275 2.11 22.74 2.64
C ARG A 275 2.71 21.34 2.74
N ILE A 276 3.65 20.99 1.85
CA ILE A 276 4.32 19.69 1.89
C ILE A 276 5.16 19.53 3.15
N LYS A 277 5.85 20.60 3.60
CA LYS A 277 6.59 20.58 4.86
C LYS A 277 5.70 20.36 6.07
N ILE A 278 4.52 21.01 6.13
CA ILE A 278 3.52 20.76 7.17
C ILE A 278 3.13 19.29 7.21
N LEU A 279 2.76 18.73 6.04
CA LEU A 279 2.37 17.33 5.93
C LEU A 279 3.50 16.37 6.33
N GLY A 280 4.73 16.69 5.95
CA GLY A 280 5.95 15.92 6.27
C GLY A 280 6.49 16.14 7.68
N LYS A 281 5.84 16.99 8.50
CA LYS A 281 6.29 17.40 9.85
C LYS A 281 7.71 17.99 9.83
N LEU A 282 8.02 18.78 8.79
CA LEU A 282 9.30 19.46 8.59
C LEU A 282 9.24 20.90 9.15
N ASN A 283 10.41 21.49 9.39
CA ASN A 283 10.50 22.87 9.85
C ASN A 283 10.19 23.84 8.70
N ILE A 284 9.08 24.55 8.79
CA ILE A 284 8.60 25.50 7.78
C ILE A 284 9.52 26.73 7.68
N ALA A 285 10.02 27.19 8.82
CA ALA A 285 10.83 28.41 8.89
C ALA A 285 12.26 28.23 8.34
N GLU A 286 12.73 26.99 8.18
CA GLU A 286 14.06 26.67 7.70
C GLU A 286 14.01 26.19 6.25
N SER A 287 14.57 26.96 5.32
CA SER A 287 14.61 26.65 3.88
C SER A 287 16.03 26.59 3.30
N ARG A 288 17.07 26.70 4.15
CA ARG A 288 18.47 26.80 3.74
C ARG A 288 19.23 25.48 3.85
N ILE A 289 18.67 24.51 4.55
CA ILE A 289 19.27 23.18 4.75
C ILE A 289 18.33 22.09 4.25
N PRO A 290 18.86 20.93 3.80
CA PRO A 290 18.04 19.77 3.48
C PRO A 290 17.24 19.29 4.69
N GLN A 291 16.03 18.78 4.43
CA GLN A 291 15.17 18.21 5.47
C GLN A 291 14.51 16.95 4.92
N ASP A 292 14.40 15.93 5.79
CA ASP A 292 13.72 14.67 5.49
C ASP A 292 12.56 14.44 6.46
N GLY A 293 11.42 13.99 5.94
CA GLY A 293 10.21 13.74 6.70
C GLY A 293 9.38 12.60 6.13
N ARG A 294 8.24 12.36 6.77
CA ARG A 294 7.33 11.26 6.39
C ARG A 294 5.88 11.72 6.49
N ILE A 295 5.08 11.37 5.50
CA ILE A 295 3.63 11.60 5.46
C ILE A 295 2.99 10.21 5.42
N SER A 296 2.11 9.91 6.37
CA SER A 296 1.30 8.70 6.34
C SER A 296 -0.10 9.08 5.86
N LEU A 297 -0.57 8.41 4.82
CA LEU A 297 -1.83 8.70 4.12
C LEU A 297 -2.67 7.44 4.02
N ARG A 298 -3.98 7.62 3.98
CA ARG A 298 -4.90 6.58 3.58
C ARG A 298 -5.64 7.03 2.32
N VAL A 299 -5.42 6.32 1.20
CA VAL A 299 -6.01 6.67 -0.11
C VAL A 299 -6.76 5.46 -0.64
N GLY A 300 -8.04 5.61 -0.93
CA GLY A 300 -8.88 4.51 -1.42
C GLY A 300 -8.86 3.28 -0.50
N GLY A 301 -8.86 3.49 0.83
CA GLY A 301 -8.80 2.41 1.82
C GLY A 301 -7.42 1.75 2.00
N ARG A 302 -6.37 2.24 1.33
CA ARG A 302 -5.00 1.70 1.39
C ARG A 302 -4.09 2.62 2.18
N ASP A 303 -3.31 2.04 3.08
CA ASP A 303 -2.30 2.79 3.83
C ASP A 303 -1.04 2.98 2.96
N CYS A 304 -0.70 4.24 2.70
CA CYS A 304 0.47 4.65 1.95
C CYS A 304 1.37 5.52 2.82
N ASP A 305 2.66 5.23 2.83
CA ASP A 305 3.66 6.14 3.40
C ASP A 305 4.34 6.91 2.26
N VAL A 306 4.57 8.20 2.47
CA VAL A 306 5.32 9.04 1.54
C VAL A 306 6.50 9.64 2.26
N ARG A 307 7.71 9.32 1.82
CA ARG A 307 8.93 9.96 2.30
C ARG A 307 9.13 11.26 1.55
N VAL A 308 9.36 12.31 2.28
CA VAL A 308 9.58 13.67 1.74
C VAL A 308 11.01 14.06 2.00
N SER A 309 11.71 14.48 0.94
CA SER A 309 13.02 15.12 1.05
C SER A 309 12.96 16.50 0.39
N SER A 310 13.34 17.53 1.14
CA SER A 310 13.45 18.92 0.67
C SER A 310 14.91 19.30 0.55
N LEU A 311 15.25 19.91 -0.58
CA LEU A 311 16.62 20.36 -0.89
C LEU A 311 16.60 21.82 -1.35
N PRO A 312 17.35 22.73 -0.72
CA PRO A 312 17.52 24.10 -1.19
C PRO A 312 18.14 24.15 -2.59
N THR A 313 17.56 24.93 -3.50
CA THR A 313 18.13 25.20 -4.83
C THR A 313 18.09 26.70 -5.13
N LYS A 314 18.76 27.13 -6.22
CA LYS A 314 18.81 28.54 -6.62
C LYS A 314 17.42 29.19 -6.74
N PHE A 315 16.43 28.44 -7.20
CA PHE A 315 15.09 28.97 -7.47
C PHE A 315 14.06 28.59 -6.42
N GLY A 316 14.48 28.07 -5.26
CA GLY A 316 13.64 27.65 -4.14
C GLY A 316 13.86 26.20 -3.75
N GLU A 317 13.03 25.66 -2.86
CA GLU A 317 13.19 24.28 -2.40
C GLU A 317 12.67 23.28 -3.45
N ARG A 318 13.55 22.36 -3.85
CA ARG A 318 13.17 21.17 -4.60
C ARG A 318 12.68 20.12 -3.63
N ILE A 319 11.54 19.52 -3.90
CA ILE A 319 10.95 18.48 -3.06
C ILE A 319 10.81 17.19 -3.86
N VAL A 320 11.24 16.10 -3.27
CA VAL A 320 11.02 14.75 -3.79
C VAL A 320 10.21 13.96 -2.77
N MET A 321 9.11 13.37 -3.23
CA MET A 321 8.25 12.53 -2.41
C MET A 321 8.26 11.12 -2.97
N ARG A 322 8.77 10.14 -2.20
CA ARG A 322 8.77 8.71 -2.56
C ARG A 322 7.56 8.03 -1.97
N ILE A 323 6.76 7.41 -2.81
CA ILE A 323 5.53 6.70 -2.43
C ILE A 323 5.87 5.25 -2.08
N LEU A 324 5.51 4.82 -0.89
CA LEU A 324 5.65 3.47 -0.38
C LEU A 324 4.24 2.89 -0.18
N ASP A 325 3.79 2.09 -1.13
CA ASP A 325 2.49 1.42 -1.06
C ASP A 325 2.61 0.15 -0.21
N LYS A 326 2.13 0.19 1.03
CA LYS A 326 2.13 -0.95 1.97
C LYS A 326 1.09 -2.02 1.62
N SER A 327 0.14 -1.71 0.76
CA SER A 327 -0.95 -2.62 0.38
C SER A 327 -0.60 -3.55 -0.78
N SER A 328 0.47 -3.27 -1.51
CA SER A 328 0.94 -4.17 -2.56
C SER A 328 1.52 -5.43 -1.92
N GLY A 329 0.77 -6.51 -1.93
CA GLY A 329 1.20 -7.81 -1.39
C GLY A 329 2.52 -8.29 -2.02
N VAL A 330 3.23 -9.12 -1.28
CA VAL A 330 4.47 -9.75 -1.76
C VAL A 330 4.13 -10.68 -2.92
N ARG A 331 4.84 -10.54 -4.04
CA ARG A 331 4.66 -11.43 -5.19
C ARG A 331 5.18 -12.82 -4.87
N GLU A 332 4.54 -13.81 -5.44
CA GLU A 332 5.03 -15.18 -5.34
C GLU A 332 6.39 -15.32 -6.04
N LEU A 333 7.36 -15.93 -5.34
CA LEU A 333 8.73 -16.09 -5.85
C LEU A 333 8.76 -16.98 -7.10
N ALA A 334 8.01 -18.10 -7.07
CA ALA A 334 7.96 -19.11 -8.14
C ALA A 334 7.51 -18.58 -9.50
N GLY A 335 6.66 -17.53 -9.55
CA GLY A 335 6.24 -16.92 -10.82
C GLY A 335 7.08 -15.71 -11.25
N SER A 336 8.00 -15.28 -10.39
CA SER A 336 8.77 -14.05 -10.60
C SER A 336 10.10 -14.27 -11.29
N LEU A 337 10.74 -15.43 -11.05
CA LEU A 337 12.02 -15.81 -11.65
C LEU A 337 11.84 -16.88 -12.76
N PRO A 338 12.68 -16.86 -13.80
CA PRO A 338 12.72 -17.95 -14.77
C PRO A 338 13.17 -19.27 -14.10
N ASP A 339 12.65 -20.41 -14.53
CA ASP A 339 12.95 -21.73 -13.93
C ASP A 339 14.45 -22.03 -13.80
N LYS A 340 15.23 -21.60 -14.79
CA LYS A 340 16.71 -21.78 -14.80
C LYS A 340 17.40 -21.06 -13.64
N VAL A 341 16.80 -19.99 -13.13
CA VAL A 341 17.30 -19.19 -12.00
C VAL A 341 16.58 -19.61 -10.72
N PHE A 342 15.27 -19.85 -10.80
CA PHE A 342 14.44 -20.16 -9.64
C PHE A 342 14.91 -21.42 -8.90
N LYS A 343 15.03 -22.54 -9.59
CA LYS A 343 15.40 -23.83 -8.96
C LYS A 343 16.74 -23.81 -8.22
N PRO A 344 17.84 -23.30 -8.82
CA PRO A 344 19.10 -23.17 -8.06
C PRO A 344 18.98 -22.15 -6.92
N PHE A 345 18.30 -21.04 -7.13
CA PHE A 345 18.12 -20.01 -6.08
C PHE A 345 17.27 -20.52 -4.93
N GLU A 346 16.18 -21.23 -5.20
CA GLU A 346 15.35 -21.89 -4.21
C GLU A 346 16.15 -22.84 -3.32
N HIS A 347 17.07 -23.61 -3.91
CA HIS A 347 17.97 -24.47 -3.14
C HIS A 347 18.86 -23.68 -2.18
N LEU A 348 19.38 -22.51 -2.62
CA LEU A 348 20.23 -21.67 -1.78
C LEU A 348 19.45 -21.09 -0.58
N ILE A 349 18.22 -20.59 -0.77
CA ILE A 349 17.43 -20.00 0.31
C ILE A 349 16.81 -21.04 1.26
N HIS A 350 16.86 -22.33 0.93
CA HIS A 350 16.50 -23.44 1.83
C HIS A 350 17.71 -24.05 2.54
N SER A 351 18.91 -23.48 2.36
CA SER A 351 20.09 -23.92 3.08
C SER A 351 19.97 -23.63 4.57
N LYS A 352 20.52 -24.49 5.41
CA LYS A 352 20.47 -24.35 6.87
C LYS A 352 21.29 -23.17 7.38
N HIS A 353 22.38 -22.84 6.70
CA HIS A 353 23.31 -21.76 7.06
C HIS A 353 24.04 -21.26 5.83
N GLY A 354 24.59 -20.07 5.91
CA GLY A 354 25.36 -19.43 4.86
C GLY A 354 24.78 -18.06 4.48
N ILE A 355 25.35 -17.42 3.48
CA ILE A 355 24.96 -16.10 3.01
C ILE A 355 24.44 -16.18 1.57
N VAL A 356 23.26 -15.69 1.32
CA VAL A 356 22.71 -15.46 -0.02
C VAL A 356 22.56 -13.95 -0.24
N LEU A 357 23.21 -13.45 -1.28
CA LEU A 357 23.22 -12.02 -1.59
C LEU A 357 22.33 -11.72 -2.78
N VAL A 358 21.63 -10.60 -2.72
CA VAL A 358 20.91 -10.02 -3.86
C VAL A 358 21.50 -8.67 -4.20
N THR A 359 21.94 -8.49 -5.44
CA THR A 359 22.61 -7.26 -5.86
C THR A 359 21.93 -6.56 -7.02
N GLY A 360 22.25 -5.30 -7.20
CA GLY A 360 21.76 -4.44 -8.27
C GLY A 360 21.62 -2.98 -7.83
N PRO A 361 21.39 -2.06 -8.77
CA PRO A 361 21.21 -0.64 -8.47
C PRO A 361 19.91 -0.38 -7.68
N THR A 362 19.74 0.85 -7.21
CA THR A 362 18.51 1.28 -6.55
C THR A 362 17.31 1.12 -7.50
N GLY A 363 16.20 0.58 -7.00
CA GLY A 363 14.99 0.32 -7.79
C GLY A 363 15.07 -0.89 -8.74
N SER A 364 16.09 -1.75 -8.60
CA SER A 364 16.21 -2.99 -9.40
C SER A 364 15.27 -4.12 -8.97
N GLY A 365 14.64 -4.01 -7.79
CA GLY A 365 13.76 -5.04 -7.25
C GLY A 365 14.40 -5.95 -6.19
N LYS A 366 15.54 -5.56 -5.60
CA LYS A 366 16.21 -6.32 -4.53
C LYS A 366 15.28 -6.62 -3.35
N THR A 367 14.71 -5.56 -2.76
CA THR A 367 13.79 -5.67 -1.62
C THR A 367 12.59 -6.57 -1.94
N SER A 368 11.98 -6.39 -3.12
CA SER A 368 10.86 -7.25 -3.55
C SER A 368 11.28 -8.71 -3.71
N THR A 369 12.48 -8.98 -4.25
CA THR A 369 13.00 -10.34 -4.40
C THR A 369 13.25 -10.98 -3.04
N LEU A 370 13.87 -10.26 -2.10
CA LEU A 370 14.13 -10.75 -0.75
C LEU A 370 12.83 -10.97 0.04
N ALA A 371 11.88 -10.02 -0.03
CA ALA A 371 10.57 -10.19 0.59
C ALA A 371 9.85 -11.44 0.06
N SER A 372 9.87 -11.66 -1.27
CA SER A 372 9.32 -12.87 -1.89
C SER A 372 10.05 -14.14 -1.43
N SER A 373 11.38 -14.06 -1.25
CA SER A 373 12.19 -15.19 -0.75
C SER A 373 11.84 -15.52 0.70
N LEU A 374 11.73 -14.51 1.56
CA LEU A 374 11.34 -14.71 2.96
C LEU A 374 9.95 -15.34 3.05
N MET A 375 8.98 -14.82 2.32
CA MET A 375 7.62 -15.38 2.32
C MET A 375 7.56 -16.81 1.77
N HIS A 376 8.45 -17.16 0.83
CA HIS A 376 8.55 -18.51 0.27
C HIS A 376 9.07 -19.54 1.28
N ILE A 377 10.00 -19.15 2.16
CA ILE A 377 10.57 -20.01 3.20
C ILE A 377 9.87 -19.88 4.55
N ASN A 378 8.99 -18.89 4.71
CA ASN A 378 8.31 -18.62 5.98
C ASN A 378 7.35 -19.77 6.36
N LYS A 379 7.65 -20.43 7.46
CA LYS A 379 6.87 -21.51 8.05
C LYS A 379 6.74 -21.29 9.55
N PRO A 380 5.73 -21.89 10.23
CA PRO A 380 5.55 -21.72 11.67
C PRO A 380 6.71 -22.20 12.54
N ASP A 381 7.56 -23.07 12.03
CA ASP A 381 8.73 -23.66 12.69
C ASP A 381 10.06 -22.97 12.35
N ILE A 382 10.02 -21.85 11.61
CA ILE A 382 11.20 -21.07 11.22
C ILE A 382 11.11 -19.65 11.80
N ASN A 383 12.05 -19.26 12.62
CA ASN A 383 12.15 -17.91 13.18
C ASN A 383 12.91 -16.99 12.20
N ILE A 384 12.19 -16.08 11.56
CA ILE A 384 12.75 -15.12 10.58
C ILE A 384 12.74 -13.72 11.20
N ILE A 385 13.91 -13.08 11.27
CA ILE A 385 14.02 -11.71 11.75
C ILE A 385 14.81 -10.86 10.76
N THR A 386 14.33 -9.63 10.52
CA THR A 386 14.98 -8.67 9.59
C THR A 386 15.48 -7.43 10.31
N VAL A 387 16.49 -6.76 9.75
CA VAL A 387 16.87 -5.39 10.08
C VAL A 387 16.93 -4.58 8.78
N GLU A 388 16.12 -3.52 8.70
CA GLU A 388 15.85 -2.78 7.46
C GLU A 388 15.90 -1.25 7.70
N ASP A 389 16.20 -0.48 6.65
CA ASP A 389 16.21 1.00 6.70
C ASP A 389 15.49 1.60 5.48
N PRO A 390 14.18 1.84 5.61
CA PRO A 390 13.25 1.30 6.59
C PRO A 390 12.61 -0.03 6.15
N VAL A 391 11.66 -0.51 6.94
CA VAL A 391 10.73 -1.57 6.53
C VAL A 391 9.83 -1.04 5.41
N GLU A 392 9.99 -1.57 4.18
CA GLU A 392 9.18 -1.17 3.01
C GLU A 392 7.83 -1.89 2.95
N VAL A 393 7.80 -3.17 3.31
CA VAL A 393 6.61 -4.03 3.24
C VAL A 393 6.50 -4.84 4.53
N ALA A 394 5.33 -4.83 5.16
CA ALA A 394 5.06 -5.68 6.31
C ALA A 394 4.90 -7.14 5.87
N LEU A 395 5.67 -8.04 6.46
CA LEU A 395 5.67 -9.48 6.15
C LEU A 395 5.02 -10.25 7.30
N PRO A 396 3.85 -10.88 7.09
CA PRO A 396 3.20 -11.68 8.11
C PRO A 396 4.13 -12.81 8.62
N GLY A 397 4.23 -12.97 9.94
CA GLY A 397 5.06 -14.01 10.55
C GLY A 397 6.56 -13.74 10.57
N VAL A 398 7.01 -12.56 10.19
CA VAL A 398 8.42 -12.14 10.21
C VAL A 398 8.62 -11.02 11.23
N GLY A 399 9.62 -11.15 12.09
CA GLY A 399 10.05 -10.10 13.02
C GLY A 399 10.85 -9.03 12.27
N GLN A 400 10.30 -7.83 12.06
CA GLN A 400 10.96 -6.77 11.30
C GLN A 400 11.42 -5.63 12.21
N VAL A 401 12.72 -5.36 12.21
CA VAL A 401 13.37 -4.29 12.98
C VAL A 401 13.73 -3.15 12.04
N GLU A 402 13.21 -1.94 12.31
CA GLU A 402 13.58 -0.73 11.57
C GLU A 402 14.76 -0.02 12.23
N VAL A 403 15.78 0.32 11.43
CA VAL A 403 16.95 1.10 11.87
C VAL A 403 16.51 2.45 12.42
N ASN A 404 17.11 2.86 13.52
CA ASN A 404 16.91 4.18 14.14
C ASN A 404 18.24 4.73 14.66
N GLU A 405 18.98 5.39 13.80
CA GLU A 405 20.30 5.94 14.14
C GLU A 405 20.25 6.94 15.30
N LYS A 406 19.14 7.71 15.44
CA LYS A 406 18.94 8.65 16.55
C LYS A 406 18.87 7.94 17.90
N ALA A 407 18.37 6.71 17.92
CA ALA A 407 18.32 5.86 19.12
C ALA A 407 19.54 4.94 19.23
N GLY A 408 20.54 5.04 18.34
CA GLY A 408 21.70 4.17 18.33
C GLY A 408 21.45 2.77 17.74
N LEU A 409 20.27 2.53 17.16
CA LEU A 409 19.93 1.26 16.51
C LEU A 409 20.39 1.29 15.03
N THR A 410 21.65 0.97 14.81
CA THR A 410 22.26 0.81 13.47
C THR A 410 22.06 -0.59 12.94
N PHE A 411 22.41 -0.86 11.66
CA PHE A 411 22.43 -2.22 11.11
C PHE A 411 23.26 -3.18 11.94
N ALA A 412 24.48 -2.80 12.30
CA ALA A 412 25.38 -3.63 13.12
C ALA A 412 24.81 -3.88 14.53
N ALA A 413 24.27 -2.85 15.20
CA ALA A 413 23.66 -2.99 16.52
C ALA A 413 22.40 -3.86 16.49
N GLY A 414 21.54 -3.66 15.48
CA GLY A 414 20.33 -4.46 15.25
C GLY A 414 20.69 -5.92 15.02
N LEU A 415 21.64 -6.20 14.12
CA LEU A 415 22.07 -7.56 13.81
C LEU A 415 22.63 -8.30 15.02
N ARG A 416 23.49 -7.65 15.85
CA ARG A 416 23.97 -8.25 17.10
C ARG A 416 22.83 -8.60 18.06
N SER A 417 21.77 -7.79 18.09
CA SER A 417 20.62 -8.03 18.93
C SER A 417 19.75 -9.17 18.40
N ILE A 418 19.54 -9.23 17.10
CA ILE A 418 18.78 -10.28 16.42
C ILE A 418 19.42 -11.65 16.66
N LEU A 419 20.74 -11.78 16.59
CA LEU A 419 21.45 -13.04 16.83
C LEU A 419 21.27 -13.62 18.26
N ARG A 420 20.71 -12.84 19.19
CA ARG A 420 20.34 -13.31 20.55
C ARG A 420 18.85 -13.65 20.69
N GLN A 421 18.10 -13.60 19.59
CA GLN A 421 16.66 -13.88 19.55
C GLN A 421 16.35 -15.26 18.93
N ASP A 422 17.35 -16.17 18.91
CA ASP A 422 17.23 -17.52 18.37
C ASP A 422 16.65 -17.56 16.93
N PRO A 423 17.25 -16.80 15.98
CA PRO A 423 16.75 -16.78 14.60
C PRO A 423 17.29 -17.96 13.82
N ASP A 424 16.50 -18.55 12.93
CA ASP A 424 16.96 -19.49 11.90
C ASP A 424 17.43 -18.72 10.65
N VAL A 425 16.69 -17.65 10.30
CA VAL A 425 16.95 -16.83 9.10
C VAL A 425 17.02 -15.36 9.50
N VAL A 426 18.06 -14.70 9.06
CA VAL A 426 18.29 -13.27 9.27
C VAL A 426 18.36 -12.56 7.94
N LEU A 427 17.56 -11.47 7.78
CA LEU A 427 17.73 -10.56 6.67
C LEU A 427 18.36 -9.25 7.13
N ILE A 428 19.42 -8.86 6.46
CA ILE A 428 20.07 -7.55 6.61
C ILE A 428 19.71 -6.73 5.37
N GLY A 429 18.99 -5.61 5.54
CA GLY A 429 18.53 -4.79 4.42
C GLY A 429 19.65 -4.51 3.41
N GLU A 430 20.82 -4.11 3.89
CA GLU A 430 22.03 -3.97 3.06
C GLU A 430 23.31 -4.03 3.90
N ILE A 431 24.42 -4.42 3.26
CA ILE A 431 25.77 -4.39 3.83
C ILE A 431 26.52 -3.21 3.21
N ARG A 432 26.74 -2.14 4.00
CA ARG A 432 27.44 -0.92 3.55
C ARG A 432 28.87 -0.84 4.06
N ASP A 433 29.16 -1.40 5.22
CA ASP A 433 30.39 -1.24 5.98
C ASP A 433 30.99 -2.56 6.42
N SER A 434 32.25 -2.51 6.83
CA SER A 434 33.03 -3.67 7.28
C SER A 434 32.45 -4.32 8.53
N GLU A 435 31.92 -3.51 9.48
CA GLU A 435 31.39 -4.04 10.74
C GLU A 435 30.16 -4.92 10.49
N THR A 436 29.21 -4.46 9.68
CA THR A 436 28.02 -5.22 9.30
C THR A 436 28.40 -6.47 8.52
N ALA A 437 29.41 -6.36 7.59
CA ALA A 437 29.90 -7.50 6.82
C ALA A 437 30.48 -8.61 7.70
N GLN A 438 31.33 -8.24 8.67
CA GLN A 438 31.94 -9.21 9.59
C GLN A 438 30.91 -9.90 10.48
N ILE A 439 29.90 -9.17 10.98
CA ILE A 439 28.83 -9.77 11.81
C ILE A 439 27.98 -10.73 10.95
N ALA A 440 27.68 -10.38 9.70
CA ALA A 440 26.96 -11.25 8.77
C ALA A 440 27.70 -12.57 8.50
N VAL A 441 29.01 -12.48 8.28
CA VAL A 441 29.89 -13.66 8.12
C VAL A 441 29.89 -14.52 9.37
N GLN A 442 30.03 -13.89 10.54
CA GLN A 442 30.01 -14.60 11.83
C GLN A 442 28.67 -15.31 12.06
N ALA A 443 27.54 -14.65 11.74
CA ALA A 443 26.22 -15.25 11.83
C ALA A 443 26.12 -16.52 10.94
N ALA A 444 26.58 -16.43 9.71
CA ALA A 444 26.58 -17.58 8.80
C ALA A 444 27.48 -18.72 9.29
N MET A 445 28.65 -18.40 9.88
CA MET A 445 29.56 -19.41 10.45
C MET A 445 28.98 -20.08 11.71
N THR A 446 28.11 -19.38 12.45
CA THR A 446 27.45 -19.90 13.65
C THR A 446 26.15 -20.65 13.39
N GLY A 447 25.78 -20.86 12.12
CA GLY A 447 24.68 -21.74 11.75
C GLY A 447 23.41 -21.07 11.26
N HIS A 448 23.42 -19.76 11.00
CA HIS A 448 22.25 -19.01 10.52
C HIS A 448 22.26 -18.86 9.01
N LEU A 449 21.10 -18.86 8.39
CA LEU A 449 20.92 -18.41 7.01
C LEU A 449 20.81 -16.89 6.99
N VAL A 450 21.72 -16.23 6.28
CA VAL A 450 21.77 -14.77 6.15
C VAL A 450 21.38 -14.37 4.74
N LEU A 451 20.35 -13.55 4.60
CA LEU A 451 19.98 -12.90 3.35
C LEU A 451 20.37 -11.43 3.42
N SER A 452 20.98 -10.89 2.37
CA SER A 452 21.31 -9.46 2.36
C SER A 452 21.43 -8.88 0.96
N THR A 453 21.57 -7.53 0.89
CA THR A 453 21.83 -6.86 -0.40
C THR A 453 23.20 -6.19 -0.43
N LEU A 454 23.70 -6.08 -1.66
CA LEU A 454 24.83 -5.22 -2.02
C LEU A 454 24.43 -4.27 -3.17
N HIS A 455 25.19 -3.19 -3.33
CA HIS A 455 25.05 -2.25 -4.43
C HIS A 455 26.21 -2.46 -5.44
N THR A 456 26.15 -3.57 -6.19
CA THR A 456 27.08 -3.86 -7.29
C THR A 456 26.30 -4.11 -8.58
N ASN A 457 26.97 -3.99 -9.73
CA ASN A 457 26.33 -4.05 -11.04
C ASN A 457 26.07 -5.49 -11.52
N ASP A 458 26.85 -6.46 -11.07
CA ASP A 458 26.76 -7.88 -11.40
C ASP A 458 27.13 -8.77 -10.20
N THR A 459 27.03 -10.08 -10.39
CA THR A 459 27.28 -11.06 -9.32
C THR A 459 28.76 -11.19 -8.96
N ALA A 460 29.66 -11.10 -9.93
CA ALA A 460 31.10 -11.26 -9.69
C ALA A 460 31.67 -10.06 -8.92
N SER A 461 31.23 -8.84 -9.26
CA SER A 461 31.61 -7.61 -8.54
C SER A 461 31.16 -7.62 -7.07
N SER A 462 30.16 -8.42 -6.71
CA SER A 462 29.75 -8.57 -5.31
C SER A 462 30.81 -9.29 -4.48
N VAL A 463 31.54 -10.22 -5.07
CA VAL A 463 32.63 -10.94 -4.40
C VAL A 463 33.78 -9.98 -4.11
N THR A 464 34.18 -9.18 -5.10
CA THR A 464 35.21 -8.14 -4.93
C THR A 464 34.78 -7.15 -3.85
N ARG A 465 33.50 -6.73 -3.87
CA ARG A 465 32.98 -5.78 -2.88
C ARG A 465 33.02 -6.32 -1.43
N LEU A 466 32.76 -7.61 -1.22
CA LEU A 466 32.92 -8.22 0.11
C LEU A 466 34.38 -8.19 0.57
N ALA A 467 35.32 -8.48 -0.34
CA ALA A 467 36.77 -8.39 -0.03
C ALA A 467 37.18 -6.94 0.30
N ASP A 468 36.68 -5.95 -0.44
CA ASP A 468 36.91 -4.52 -0.16
C ASP A 468 36.36 -4.10 1.20
N LEU A 469 35.27 -4.71 1.66
CA LEU A 469 34.72 -4.54 2.99
C LEU A 469 35.50 -5.27 4.10
N GLY A 470 36.63 -5.92 3.77
CA GLY A 470 37.51 -6.58 4.70
C GLY A 470 37.08 -8.01 5.05
N VAL A 471 36.23 -8.65 4.26
CA VAL A 471 35.93 -10.07 4.41
C VAL A 471 37.02 -10.88 3.73
N GLU A 472 37.69 -11.72 4.47
CA GLU A 472 38.80 -12.55 3.95
C GLU A 472 38.29 -13.57 2.92
N PRO A 473 39.09 -13.87 1.84
CA PRO A 473 38.69 -14.82 0.79
C PRO A 473 38.24 -16.18 1.32
N PHE A 474 38.88 -16.71 2.35
CA PHE A 474 38.47 -17.99 2.95
C PHE A 474 37.10 -17.90 3.63
N GLN A 475 36.78 -16.77 4.25
CA GLN A 475 35.45 -16.51 4.86
C GLN A 475 34.38 -16.42 3.76
N ILE A 476 34.65 -15.69 2.67
CA ILE A 476 33.75 -15.61 1.51
C ILE A 476 33.44 -17.02 0.97
N THR A 477 34.46 -17.83 0.77
CA THR A 477 34.29 -19.19 0.21
C THR A 477 33.56 -20.15 1.15
N THR A 478 33.65 -19.97 2.45
CA THR A 478 33.02 -20.86 3.43
C THR A 478 31.58 -20.43 3.77
N THR A 479 31.27 -19.15 3.67
CA THR A 479 29.96 -18.64 4.09
C THR A 479 29.03 -18.28 2.94
N VAL A 480 29.53 -17.74 1.81
CA VAL A 480 28.65 -17.32 0.70
C VAL A 480 28.23 -18.53 -0.12
N LEU A 481 26.92 -18.70 -0.26
CA LEU A 481 26.30 -19.77 -1.06
C LEU A 481 26.09 -19.33 -2.52
N GLY A 482 25.73 -18.08 -2.73
CA GLY A 482 25.55 -17.52 -4.05
C GLY A 482 25.11 -16.05 -4.02
N VAL A 483 25.16 -15.45 -5.20
CA VAL A 483 24.77 -14.06 -5.43
C VAL A 483 23.79 -14.00 -6.59
N LEU A 484 22.65 -13.34 -6.40
CA LEU A 484 21.64 -13.08 -7.41
C LEU A 484 21.67 -11.60 -7.81
N ALA A 485 22.05 -11.28 -9.02
CA ALA A 485 21.90 -9.92 -9.56
C ALA A 485 20.51 -9.76 -10.19
N VAL A 486 19.87 -8.63 -9.89
CA VAL A 486 18.51 -8.31 -10.33
C VAL A 486 18.48 -6.95 -11.00
N ARG A 487 17.82 -6.86 -12.15
CA ARG A 487 17.47 -5.58 -12.79
C ARG A 487 16.05 -5.61 -13.32
N LEU A 488 15.42 -4.44 -13.42
CA LEU A 488 14.09 -4.29 -14.00
C LEU A 488 14.18 -3.62 -15.36
N MET A 489 13.56 -4.24 -16.38
CA MET A 489 13.36 -3.69 -17.71
C MET A 489 11.90 -3.29 -17.90
N ARG A 490 11.64 -2.25 -18.68
CA ARG A 490 10.28 -1.87 -19.08
C ARG A 490 9.74 -2.88 -20.10
N LYS A 491 8.48 -3.26 -19.93
CA LYS A 491 7.77 -4.05 -20.94
C LYS A 491 7.25 -3.13 -22.02
N VAL A 492 7.39 -3.53 -23.29
CA VAL A 492 6.77 -2.81 -24.40
C VAL A 492 5.25 -2.83 -24.23
N CYS A 493 4.58 -1.71 -24.48
CA CYS A 493 3.14 -1.62 -24.34
C CYS A 493 2.42 -2.57 -25.29
N PHE A 494 1.66 -3.50 -24.76
CA PHE A 494 0.96 -4.52 -25.54
C PHE A 494 -0.02 -3.91 -26.56
N THR A 495 -0.65 -2.78 -26.20
CA THR A 495 -1.70 -2.13 -27.01
C THR A 495 -1.14 -1.41 -28.24
N CYS A 496 0.05 -0.78 -28.14
CA CYS A 496 0.59 0.06 -29.19
C CYS A 496 1.97 -0.36 -29.72
N ARG A 497 2.50 -1.52 -29.28
CA ARG A 497 3.76 -2.02 -29.82
C ARG A 497 3.69 -2.27 -31.32
N GLU A 498 4.79 -2.03 -32.01
CA GLU A 498 4.90 -2.22 -33.45
C GLU A 498 5.86 -3.37 -33.73
N LEU A 499 5.54 -4.20 -34.72
CA LEU A 499 6.46 -5.25 -35.19
C LEU A 499 7.74 -4.60 -35.71
N ALA A 500 8.88 -5.17 -35.36
CA ALA A 500 10.19 -4.72 -35.79
C ALA A 500 10.99 -5.90 -36.36
N THR A 501 11.75 -5.60 -37.38
CA THR A 501 12.79 -6.49 -37.93
C THR A 501 14.14 -5.98 -37.48
N HIS A 502 15.04 -6.89 -37.11
CA HIS A 502 16.38 -6.57 -36.65
C HIS A 502 17.42 -7.23 -37.51
N THR A 503 18.53 -6.55 -37.74
CA THR A 503 19.66 -7.10 -38.50
C THR A 503 20.45 -8.09 -37.65
N PRO A 504 21.24 -9.00 -38.26
CA PRO A 504 22.13 -9.89 -37.51
C PRO A 504 23.11 -9.14 -36.59
N GLU A 505 23.57 -7.95 -37.02
CA GLU A 505 24.50 -7.10 -36.25
C GLU A 505 23.78 -6.54 -34.99
N GLU A 506 22.53 -6.11 -35.12
CA GLU A 506 21.73 -5.65 -33.98
C GLU A 506 21.47 -6.78 -32.97
N LEU A 507 21.15 -7.98 -33.46
CA LEU A 507 20.93 -9.14 -32.60
C LEU A 507 22.21 -9.57 -31.87
N ALA A 508 23.37 -9.45 -32.54
CA ALA A 508 24.68 -9.78 -31.97
C ALA A 508 25.02 -8.89 -30.76
N LEU A 509 24.49 -7.65 -30.68
CA LEU A 509 24.67 -6.78 -29.51
C LEU A 509 24.08 -7.39 -28.21
N LEU A 510 23.07 -8.26 -28.32
CA LEU A 510 22.51 -9.02 -27.20
C LEU A 510 23.00 -10.48 -27.15
N ASN A 511 24.09 -10.84 -27.88
CA ASN A 511 24.58 -12.19 -28.02
C ASN A 511 23.53 -13.19 -28.58
N ILE A 512 22.61 -12.71 -29.43
CA ILE A 512 21.57 -13.53 -30.04
C ILE A 512 22.07 -14.00 -31.41
N ALA A 513 22.17 -15.31 -31.57
CA ALA A 513 22.38 -15.91 -32.88
C ALA A 513 21.13 -15.68 -33.75
N PRO A 514 21.27 -15.27 -35.04
CA PRO A 514 20.14 -14.94 -35.91
C PRO A 514 19.06 -16.03 -35.99
N GLU A 515 19.48 -17.29 -35.92
CA GLU A 515 18.61 -18.46 -36.00
C GLU A 515 17.60 -18.51 -34.84
N ARG A 516 17.97 -17.99 -33.66
CA ARG A 516 17.10 -17.93 -32.48
C ARG A 516 15.96 -16.89 -32.64
N ALA A 517 16.15 -15.92 -33.53
CA ALA A 517 15.15 -14.88 -33.81
C ALA A 517 14.17 -15.29 -34.92
N VAL A 518 14.48 -16.34 -35.71
CA VAL A 518 13.63 -16.81 -36.80
C VAL A 518 12.26 -17.22 -36.27
N GLY A 519 11.20 -16.69 -36.85
CA GLY A 519 9.81 -16.97 -36.46
C GLY A 519 9.35 -16.28 -35.16
N LYS A 520 10.18 -15.50 -34.49
CA LYS A 520 9.82 -14.74 -33.31
C LYS A 520 9.20 -13.39 -33.71
N LYS A 521 8.17 -12.96 -32.95
CA LYS A 521 7.58 -11.65 -33.10
C LYS A 521 8.31 -10.66 -32.20
N LEU A 522 9.20 -9.87 -32.79
CA LEU A 522 9.95 -8.84 -32.09
C LEU A 522 9.26 -7.49 -32.25
N TYR A 523 9.39 -6.63 -31.26
CA TYR A 523 8.65 -5.37 -31.20
C TYR A 523 9.55 -4.19 -30.89
N ARG A 524 9.16 -3.03 -31.39
CA ARG A 524 9.64 -1.72 -30.94
C ARG A 524 8.54 -0.95 -30.23
N ALA A 525 8.92 -0.03 -29.37
CA ALA A 525 7.98 0.87 -28.74
C ALA A 525 7.51 1.92 -29.73
N ARG A 526 6.21 2.15 -29.79
CA ARG A 526 5.65 3.23 -30.59
C ARG A 526 6.12 4.57 -30.03
N VAL A 527 6.63 5.42 -30.90
CA VAL A 527 6.95 6.83 -30.56
C VAL A 527 5.64 7.52 -30.14
N ASN A 528 5.65 8.25 -29.04
CA ASN A 528 4.47 8.85 -28.42
C ASN A 528 3.39 7.85 -27.92
N GLY A 529 3.68 6.56 -27.87
CA GLY A 529 2.83 5.55 -27.22
C GLY A 529 1.34 5.60 -27.55
N CYS A 530 0.49 5.34 -26.54
CA CYS A 530 -0.98 5.44 -26.59
C CYS A 530 -1.53 5.81 -25.21
N SER A 531 -2.83 6.05 -25.08
CA SER A 531 -3.50 6.35 -23.80
C SER A 531 -3.27 5.26 -22.73
N SER A 532 -3.29 3.98 -23.13
CA SER A 532 -3.06 2.85 -22.23
C SER A 532 -1.67 2.85 -21.56
N CYS A 533 -0.62 3.27 -22.28
CA CYS A 533 0.72 3.42 -21.74
C CYS A 533 1.06 4.89 -21.39
N LYS A 534 0.06 5.76 -21.38
CA LYS A 534 0.22 7.18 -21.07
C LYS A 534 1.29 7.85 -21.95
N ASN A 535 1.28 7.52 -23.23
CA ASN A 535 2.18 8.01 -24.28
C ASN A 535 3.67 7.63 -24.11
N LEU A 536 3.98 6.59 -23.31
CA LEU A 536 5.36 6.16 -23.05
C LEU A 536 5.86 5.08 -24.02
N GLY A 537 4.98 4.34 -24.70
CA GLY A 537 5.34 3.17 -25.50
C GLY A 537 5.68 1.93 -24.66
N TYR A 538 5.77 2.06 -23.33
CA TYR A 538 6.06 1.00 -22.36
C TYR A 538 5.01 0.97 -21.25
N SER A 539 4.74 -0.22 -20.69
CA SER A 539 3.80 -0.39 -19.59
C SER A 539 4.19 -1.58 -18.73
N GLY A 540 4.49 -1.30 -17.47
CA GLY A 540 4.97 -2.30 -16.51
C GLY A 540 6.42 -2.70 -16.69
N ARG A 541 6.92 -3.56 -15.78
CA ARG A 541 8.32 -3.97 -15.72
C ARG A 541 8.45 -5.49 -15.66
N ALA A 542 9.57 -6.03 -16.19
CA ALA A 542 9.98 -7.43 -16.08
C ALA A 542 11.36 -7.52 -15.44
N GLY A 543 11.55 -8.49 -14.57
CA GLY A 543 12.86 -8.79 -13.99
C GLY A 543 13.76 -9.53 -14.94
N ILE A 544 15.05 -9.20 -14.92
CA ILE A 544 16.15 -9.98 -15.48
C ILE A 544 17.11 -10.33 -14.37
N TYR A 545 17.73 -11.50 -14.49
CA TYR A 545 18.44 -12.14 -13.40
C TYR A 545 19.73 -12.78 -13.88
N GLU A 546 20.75 -12.73 -13.02
CA GLU A 546 22.01 -13.46 -13.16
C GLU A 546 22.30 -14.10 -11.80
N LEU A 547 22.50 -15.42 -11.76
CA LEU A 547 22.75 -16.15 -10.53
C LEU A 547 24.14 -16.80 -10.58
N LEU A 548 25.03 -16.37 -9.67
CA LEU A 548 26.31 -17.00 -9.41
C LEU A 548 26.18 -17.93 -8.21
N VAL A 549 26.25 -19.24 -8.44
CA VAL A 549 26.30 -20.26 -7.39
C VAL A 549 27.75 -20.54 -7.03
N PHE A 550 28.09 -20.61 -5.74
CA PHE A 550 29.45 -20.84 -5.26
C PHE A 550 29.74 -22.34 -5.25
N ASP A 551 30.03 -22.87 -6.45
CA ASP A 551 30.56 -24.23 -6.58
C ASP A 551 32.06 -24.31 -6.26
N GLU A 552 32.63 -25.51 -6.28
CA GLU A 552 34.02 -25.73 -5.94
C GLU A 552 34.98 -24.94 -6.84
N SER A 553 34.69 -24.78 -8.13
CA SER A 553 35.53 -24.02 -9.07
C SER A 553 35.56 -22.53 -8.76
N ILE A 554 34.41 -21.97 -8.40
CA ILE A 554 34.28 -20.55 -7.98
C ILE A 554 35.03 -20.33 -6.65
N ARG A 555 34.88 -21.27 -5.69
CA ARG A 555 35.56 -21.21 -4.39
C ARG A 555 37.10 -21.25 -4.56
N GLN A 556 37.59 -22.16 -5.37
CA GLN A 556 39.03 -22.28 -5.69
C GLN A 556 39.58 -21.02 -6.36
N GLN A 557 38.81 -20.40 -7.27
CA GLN A 557 39.23 -19.15 -7.90
C GLN A 557 39.30 -18.00 -6.88
N ILE A 558 38.31 -17.89 -5.99
CA ILE A 558 38.28 -16.83 -4.95
C ILE A 558 39.48 -16.95 -4.01
N VAL A 559 39.84 -18.18 -3.60
CA VAL A 559 41.01 -18.41 -2.75
C VAL A 559 42.31 -18.03 -3.49
N LYS A 560 42.38 -18.30 -4.81
CA LYS A 560 43.52 -17.96 -5.64
C LYS A 560 43.63 -16.45 -5.90
N SER A 561 42.54 -15.83 -6.25
CA SER A 561 42.43 -14.40 -6.54
C SER A 561 40.97 -13.98 -6.57
N VAL A 562 40.64 -12.87 -5.91
CA VAL A 562 39.33 -12.22 -5.95
C VAL A 562 39.26 -11.31 -7.18
N ASP A 563 39.32 -11.93 -8.38
CA ASP A 563 39.19 -11.23 -9.66
C ASP A 563 37.80 -11.47 -10.26
N GLY A 564 36.99 -10.40 -10.33
CA GLY A 564 35.63 -10.47 -10.86
C GLY A 564 35.55 -10.93 -12.32
N ALA A 565 36.51 -10.53 -13.17
CA ALA A 565 36.53 -10.93 -14.57
C ALA A 565 36.81 -12.43 -14.73
N ALA A 566 37.77 -12.94 -13.95
CA ALA A 566 38.09 -14.37 -13.93
C ALA A 566 36.91 -15.20 -13.38
N LEU A 567 36.28 -14.76 -12.30
CA LEU A 567 35.07 -15.38 -11.71
C LEU A 567 33.95 -15.47 -12.73
N ARG A 568 33.64 -14.35 -13.40
CA ARG A 568 32.61 -14.29 -14.43
C ARG A 568 32.88 -15.25 -15.57
N LYS A 569 34.13 -15.31 -16.07
CA LYS A 569 34.53 -16.21 -17.15
C LYS A 569 34.33 -17.68 -16.76
N ILE A 570 34.72 -18.07 -15.55
CA ILE A 570 34.53 -19.42 -15.05
C ILE A 570 33.03 -19.72 -14.91
N ALA A 571 32.25 -18.84 -14.31
CA ALA A 571 30.82 -19.03 -14.13
C ALA A 571 30.08 -19.17 -15.47
N MET A 572 30.40 -18.34 -16.46
CA MET A 572 29.83 -18.46 -17.82
C MET A 572 30.20 -19.78 -18.49
N SER A 573 31.44 -20.24 -18.36
CA SER A 573 31.85 -21.55 -18.92
C SER A 573 31.10 -22.73 -18.30
N ARG A 574 30.53 -22.56 -17.13
CA ARG A 574 29.70 -23.55 -16.42
C ARG A 574 28.18 -23.34 -16.62
N GLY A 575 27.81 -22.46 -17.54
CA GLY A 575 26.42 -22.25 -17.94
C GLY A 575 25.66 -21.18 -17.13
N MET A 576 26.37 -20.34 -16.38
CA MET A 576 25.71 -19.16 -15.76
C MET A 576 25.11 -18.29 -16.85
N MET A 577 23.81 -17.99 -16.70
CA MET A 577 23.08 -17.04 -17.54
C MET A 577 23.37 -15.62 -17.05
N THR A 578 23.93 -14.78 -17.92
CA THR A 578 24.21 -13.39 -17.60
C THR A 578 22.93 -12.54 -17.62
N LEU A 579 22.99 -11.32 -17.04
CA LEU A 579 21.89 -10.34 -17.17
C LEU A 579 21.56 -10.07 -18.64
N ARG A 580 22.59 -10.05 -19.54
CA ARG A 580 22.40 -9.85 -20.99
C ARG A 580 21.66 -11.02 -21.63
N ASP A 581 22.00 -12.26 -21.27
CA ASP A 581 21.29 -13.45 -21.75
C ASP A 581 19.83 -13.48 -21.26
N SER A 582 19.62 -13.10 -19.99
CA SER A 582 18.28 -12.97 -19.42
C SER A 582 17.45 -11.89 -20.14
N ALA A 583 18.06 -10.78 -20.51
CA ALA A 583 17.42 -9.72 -21.30
C ALA A 583 17.11 -10.19 -22.73
N ALA A 584 18.03 -10.93 -23.34
CA ALA A 584 17.85 -11.53 -24.67
C ALA A 584 16.65 -12.49 -24.71
N GLU A 585 16.44 -13.31 -23.69
CA GLU A 585 15.25 -14.17 -23.58
C GLU A 585 13.95 -13.35 -23.52
N ARG A 586 13.91 -12.29 -22.70
CA ARG A 586 12.75 -11.39 -22.62
C ARG A 586 12.45 -10.68 -23.93
N PHE A 587 13.51 -10.25 -24.64
CA PHE A 587 13.39 -9.65 -25.97
C PHE A 587 12.86 -10.65 -27.00
N LEU A 588 13.40 -11.87 -27.06
CA LEU A 588 12.94 -12.94 -27.95
C LEU A 588 11.49 -13.37 -27.69
N ASN A 589 11.01 -13.20 -26.45
CA ASN A 589 9.62 -13.44 -26.09
C ASN A 589 8.70 -12.25 -26.43
N GLY A 590 9.25 -11.17 -26.99
CA GLY A 590 8.49 -9.98 -27.38
C GLY A 590 7.98 -9.15 -26.19
N GLU A 591 8.60 -9.29 -25.02
CA GLU A 591 8.20 -8.58 -23.80
C GLU A 591 8.83 -7.19 -23.72
N THR A 592 9.97 -6.97 -24.32
CA THR A 592 10.73 -5.71 -24.30
C THR A 592 11.29 -5.37 -25.68
N THR A 593 11.96 -4.22 -25.80
CA THR A 593 12.63 -3.78 -27.03
C THR A 593 14.13 -4.04 -26.95
N LEU A 594 14.80 -4.05 -28.11
CA LEU A 594 16.26 -4.16 -28.19
C LEU A 594 16.95 -3.05 -27.39
N ASP A 595 16.52 -1.80 -27.60
CA ASP A 595 17.11 -0.62 -26.94
C ASP A 595 17.01 -0.72 -25.41
N GLU A 596 15.84 -1.12 -24.88
CA GLU A 596 15.66 -1.26 -23.44
C GLU A 596 16.53 -2.40 -22.88
N ALA A 597 16.64 -3.52 -23.61
CA ALA A 597 17.48 -4.65 -23.22
C ALA A 597 18.97 -4.25 -23.17
N LEU A 598 19.45 -3.53 -24.18
CA LEU A 598 20.83 -3.03 -24.24
C LEU A 598 21.08 -2.02 -23.12
N ASN A 599 20.22 -1.01 -22.97
CA ASN A 599 20.38 0.03 -21.95
C ASN A 599 20.44 -0.54 -20.51
N LYS A 600 19.69 -1.62 -20.23
CA LYS A 600 19.66 -2.23 -18.90
C LYS A 600 20.81 -3.23 -18.66
N THR A 601 21.50 -3.64 -19.69
CA THR A 601 22.59 -4.63 -19.62
C THR A 601 23.94 -4.05 -20.07
N GLN A 602 24.03 -2.75 -20.31
CA GLN A 602 25.33 -2.08 -20.47
C GLN A 602 26.14 -2.33 -19.19
N VAL A 603 27.32 -2.91 -19.38
CA VAL A 603 28.36 -2.97 -18.36
C VAL A 603 29.05 -1.63 -18.46
N ASP A 604 29.15 -0.89 -17.36
CA ASP A 604 30.05 0.26 -17.31
C ASP A 604 31.46 -0.28 -17.56
N GLU A 605 32.04 0.08 -18.71
CA GLU A 605 33.42 -0.26 -19.07
C GLU A 605 34.42 0.50 -18.21
#